data_4943210b4c01889780ec547363787ae9
#
_entry.id   4943210b4c01889780ec547363787ae9
#
_cell.length_a   1.000
_cell.length_b   1.000
_cell.length_c   1.000
_cell.angle_alpha   90.00
_cell.angle_beta   90.00
_cell.angle_gamma   90.00
#
_symmetry.space_group_name_H-M   'P 1'
#
loop_
_entity.id
_entity.type
_entity.pdbx_description
1 polymer ?
#
loop_
_entity_poly.entity_id
_entity_poly.type
_entity_poly.pdbx_seq_one_letter_code
_entity_poly.pdbx_strand_id
1 'polypeptide(L)'
;MHNILEEFAIISPNSEEIDVGEPEDIALQNAVLKARDCAKEGDIIIACDTLVACDGKIYGKPYTIESAIDMIKKLSGKWHSVFSGVCVKTPDKEVTFVEESKVKFNDLNEEQIIDYVKKYLPLDKAGSYGIQDGVVVEKYLGDFDNIVGLPVKKLRDVLKEISYVK
;
A
#
# COMPACT_ATOMS: atom_id res chain seq x y z
N MET A 1 6.30 -5.95 9.62
CA MET A 1 6.99 -7.26 9.43
C MET A 1 7.58 -7.86 10.71
N HIS A 2 8.26 -7.11 11.56
CA HIS A 2 8.79 -7.63 12.83
C HIS A 2 7.74 -8.27 13.76
N ASN A 3 6.47 -7.91 13.60
CA ASN A 3 5.37 -8.56 14.31
C ASN A 3 5.06 -9.98 13.82
N ILE A 4 5.66 -10.41 12.71
CA ILE A 4 5.44 -11.71 12.07
C ILE A 4 6.74 -12.51 11.96
N LEU A 5 7.82 -11.85 11.59
CA LEU A 5 9.12 -12.44 11.30
C LEU A 5 10.19 -11.84 12.23
N GLU A 6 11.06 -12.70 12.77
CA GLU A 6 12.16 -12.25 13.63
C GLU A 6 13.28 -11.61 12.81
N GLU A 7 13.59 -12.19 11.65
CA GLU A 7 14.62 -11.68 10.74
C GLU A 7 14.12 -11.62 9.30
N PHE A 8 14.42 -10.53 8.61
CA PHE A 8 14.19 -10.38 7.19
C PHE A 8 15.08 -9.29 6.60
N ALA A 9 15.34 -9.36 5.31
CA ALA A 9 16.03 -8.32 4.55
C ALA A 9 15.03 -7.54 3.68
N ILE A 10 15.28 -6.26 3.50
CA ILE A 10 14.49 -5.40 2.60
C ILE A 10 15.30 -5.24 1.31
N ILE A 11 14.67 -5.54 0.18
CA ILE A 11 15.27 -5.46 -1.15
C ILE A 11 14.43 -4.51 -2.01
N SER A 12 15.09 -3.61 -2.72
CA SER A 12 14.44 -2.75 -3.70
C SER A 12 14.35 -3.46 -5.05
N PRO A 13 13.13 -3.63 -5.62
CA PRO A 13 12.97 -4.22 -6.94
C PRO A 13 13.39 -3.25 -8.05
N ASN A 14 13.78 -3.79 -9.19
CA ASN A 14 14.04 -3.05 -10.42
C ASN A 14 12.91 -3.18 -11.47
N SER A 15 11.84 -3.92 -11.14
CA SER A 15 10.70 -4.12 -12.02
C SER A 15 9.97 -2.81 -12.31
N GLU A 16 9.52 -2.66 -13.56
CA GLU A 16 8.61 -1.57 -13.92
C GLU A 16 7.21 -1.87 -13.41
N GLU A 17 6.56 -0.86 -12.82
CA GLU A 17 5.21 -0.99 -12.32
C GLU A 17 4.18 -0.82 -13.45
N ILE A 18 3.09 -1.61 -13.38
CA ILE A 18 1.93 -1.48 -14.24
C ILE A 18 1.03 -0.38 -13.66
N ASP A 19 0.47 0.45 -14.52
CA ASP A 19 -0.39 1.58 -14.13
C ASP A 19 -1.75 1.61 -14.87
N VAL A 20 -2.04 0.58 -15.65
CA VAL A 20 -3.27 0.49 -16.45
C VAL A 20 -4.05 -0.77 -16.07
N GLY A 21 -5.34 -0.60 -15.76
CA GLY A 21 -6.25 -1.68 -15.41
C GLY A 21 -7.09 -1.34 -14.18
N GLU A 22 -7.78 -2.34 -13.65
CA GLU A 22 -8.53 -2.20 -12.39
C GLU A 22 -7.57 -2.14 -11.20
N PRO A 23 -7.90 -1.35 -10.14
CA PRO A 23 -6.99 -1.16 -9.00
C PRO A 23 -6.51 -2.44 -8.35
N GLU A 24 -7.40 -3.41 -8.14
CA GLU A 24 -7.05 -4.70 -7.55
C GLU A 24 -6.04 -5.46 -8.40
N ASP A 25 -6.25 -5.47 -9.71
CA ASP A 25 -5.38 -6.19 -10.65
C ASP A 25 -4.00 -5.52 -10.74
N ILE A 26 -3.97 -4.20 -10.75
CA ILE A 26 -2.72 -3.43 -10.76
C ILE A 26 -1.90 -3.73 -9.50
N ALA A 27 -2.51 -3.63 -8.33
CA ALA A 27 -1.84 -3.90 -7.06
C ALA A 27 -1.29 -5.33 -7.00
N LEU A 28 -2.09 -6.31 -7.44
CA LEU A 28 -1.71 -7.71 -7.45
C LEU A 28 -0.57 -7.99 -8.43
N GLN A 29 -0.69 -7.51 -9.67
CA GLN A 29 0.33 -7.73 -10.70
C GLN A 29 1.66 -7.07 -10.33
N ASN A 30 1.63 -5.86 -9.78
CA ASN A 30 2.83 -5.18 -9.31
C ASN A 30 3.50 -5.93 -8.16
N ALA A 31 2.74 -6.48 -7.23
CA ALA A 31 3.29 -7.32 -6.16
C ALA A 31 3.98 -8.58 -6.72
N VAL A 32 3.36 -9.24 -7.69
CA VAL A 32 3.93 -10.43 -8.36
C VAL A 32 5.22 -10.07 -9.11
N LEU A 33 5.23 -8.99 -9.86
CA LEU A 33 6.44 -8.52 -10.58
C LEU A 33 7.59 -8.22 -9.62
N LYS A 34 7.30 -7.52 -8.51
CA LYS A 34 8.30 -7.24 -7.47
C LYS A 34 8.86 -8.51 -6.85
N ALA A 35 8.00 -9.48 -6.52
CA ALA A 35 8.42 -10.74 -5.95
C ALA A 35 9.32 -11.53 -6.90
N ARG A 36 8.95 -11.60 -8.18
CA ARG A 36 9.73 -12.33 -9.20
C ARG A 36 11.06 -11.65 -9.51
N ASP A 37 11.09 -10.32 -9.52
CA ASP A 37 12.31 -9.55 -9.75
C ASP A 37 13.35 -9.72 -8.63
N CYS A 38 12.89 -9.85 -7.40
CA CYS A 38 13.75 -10.02 -6.23
C CYS A 38 14.07 -11.48 -5.91
N ALA A 39 13.42 -12.46 -6.56
CA ALA A 39 13.56 -13.86 -6.22
C ALA A 39 14.95 -14.41 -6.55
N LYS A 40 15.54 -15.09 -5.56
CA LYS A 40 16.74 -15.90 -5.71
C LYS A 40 16.43 -17.33 -5.35
N GLU A 41 17.26 -18.27 -5.77
CA GLU A 41 17.09 -19.69 -5.46
C GLU A 41 17.07 -19.92 -3.94
N GLY A 42 16.02 -20.59 -3.47
CA GLY A 42 15.85 -20.95 -2.05
C GLY A 42 15.24 -19.87 -1.17
N ASP A 43 15.03 -18.66 -1.69
CA ASP A 43 14.47 -17.54 -0.91
C ASP A 43 12.96 -17.63 -0.76
N ILE A 44 12.48 -17.08 0.35
CA ILE A 44 11.08 -16.74 0.53
C ILE A 44 10.94 -15.23 0.38
N ILE A 45 10.13 -14.82 -0.59
CA ILE A 45 9.92 -13.40 -0.93
C ILE A 45 8.50 -13.00 -0.55
N ILE A 46 8.39 -11.87 0.12
CA ILE A 46 7.12 -11.20 0.36
C ILE A 46 7.18 -9.85 -0.34
N ALA A 47 6.30 -9.65 -1.30
CA ALA A 47 6.17 -8.39 -2.01
C ALA A 47 4.77 -7.82 -1.85
N CYS A 48 4.68 -6.51 -1.73
CA CYS A 48 3.42 -5.80 -1.60
C CYS A 48 3.43 -4.55 -2.48
N ASP A 49 2.29 -4.25 -3.05
CA ASP A 49 2.02 -2.99 -3.75
C ASP A 49 0.72 -2.40 -3.23
N THR A 50 0.75 -1.13 -2.82
CA THR A 50 -0.40 -0.42 -2.26
C THR A 50 -0.74 0.77 -3.13
N LEU A 51 -2.02 0.92 -3.45
CA LEU A 51 -2.53 2.06 -4.19
C LEU A 51 -3.86 2.55 -3.62
N VAL A 52 -4.17 3.79 -3.95
CA VAL A 52 -5.42 4.47 -3.58
C VAL A 52 -6.26 4.65 -4.84
N ALA A 53 -7.56 4.38 -4.74
CA ALA A 53 -8.51 4.60 -5.83
C ALA A 53 -9.72 5.41 -5.33
N CYS A 54 -10.08 6.44 -6.07
CA CYS A 54 -11.22 7.31 -5.78
C CYS A 54 -11.86 7.79 -7.08
N ASP A 55 -13.19 7.66 -7.17
CA ASP A 55 -13.97 8.11 -8.33
C ASP A 55 -13.42 7.61 -9.68
N GLY A 56 -13.00 6.35 -9.72
CA GLY A 56 -12.47 5.72 -10.94
C GLY A 56 -11.04 6.12 -11.30
N LYS A 57 -10.35 6.86 -10.44
CA LYS A 57 -8.95 7.25 -10.62
C LYS A 57 -8.05 6.59 -9.61
N ILE A 58 -6.83 6.30 -10.03
CA ILE A 58 -5.77 5.73 -9.18
C ILE A 58 -4.82 6.85 -8.76
N TYR A 59 -4.53 6.88 -7.47
CA TYR A 59 -3.59 7.82 -6.87
C TYR A 59 -2.39 7.04 -6.33
N GLY A 60 -1.28 7.12 -7.04
CA GLY A 60 -0.02 6.56 -6.59
C GLY A 60 0.76 7.53 -5.69
N LYS A 61 2.07 7.38 -5.66
CA LYS A 61 2.96 8.29 -4.94
C LYS A 61 3.06 9.63 -5.66
N PRO A 62 2.97 10.77 -4.96
CA PRO A 62 3.02 12.08 -5.61
C PRO A 62 4.42 12.50 -6.07
N TYR A 63 5.46 12.11 -5.35
CA TYR A 63 6.87 12.44 -5.56
C TYR A 63 7.23 13.94 -5.40
N THR A 64 6.27 14.86 -5.56
CA THR A 64 6.47 16.30 -5.39
C THR A 64 5.47 16.91 -4.42
N ILE A 65 5.83 18.02 -3.79
CA ILE A 65 4.95 18.76 -2.86
C ILE A 65 3.68 19.23 -3.58
N GLU A 66 3.81 19.75 -4.80
CA GLU A 66 2.68 20.25 -5.59
C GLU A 66 1.69 19.12 -5.94
N SER A 67 2.21 17.98 -6.37
CA SER A 67 1.39 16.80 -6.66
C SER A 67 0.71 16.27 -5.40
N ALA A 68 1.41 16.25 -4.27
CA ALA A 68 0.84 15.83 -2.98
C ALA A 68 -0.33 16.71 -2.56
N ILE A 69 -0.19 18.02 -2.66
CA ILE A 69 -1.26 18.98 -2.36
C ILE A 69 -2.48 18.75 -3.28
N ASP A 70 -2.25 18.58 -4.57
CA ASP A 70 -3.31 18.35 -5.55
C ASP A 70 -4.06 17.03 -5.27
N MET A 71 -3.35 15.95 -4.95
CA MET A 71 -3.96 14.67 -4.59
C MET A 71 -4.86 14.80 -3.36
N ILE A 72 -4.38 15.42 -2.29
CA ILE A 72 -5.17 15.58 -1.07
C ILE A 72 -6.38 16.46 -1.32
N LYS A 73 -6.28 17.53 -2.12
CA LYS A 73 -7.42 18.33 -2.55
C LYS A 73 -8.51 17.48 -3.22
N LYS A 74 -8.12 16.57 -4.09
CA LYS A 74 -9.05 15.68 -4.80
C LYS A 74 -9.70 14.65 -3.89
N LEU A 75 -9.02 14.21 -2.84
CA LEU A 75 -9.50 13.23 -1.87
C LEU A 75 -10.28 13.86 -0.70
N SER A 76 -10.12 15.15 -0.45
CA SER A 76 -10.73 15.86 0.68
C SER A 76 -12.24 15.65 0.76
N GLY A 77 -12.73 15.31 1.94
CA GLY A 77 -14.15 15.09 2.22
C GLY A 77 -14.77 13.87 1.58
N LYS A 78 -13.99 13.01 0.92
CA LYS A 78 -14.47 11.85 0.17
C LYS A 78 -14.06 10.54 0.80
N TRP A 79 -14.80 9.50 0.45
CA TRP A 79 -14.38 8.11 0.62
C TRP A 79 -13.49 7.68 -0.53
N HIS A 80 -12.45 6.93 -0.22
CA HIS A 80 -11.62 6.24 -1.21
C HIS A 80 -11.28 4.83 -0.74
N SER A 81 -10.82 4.00 -1.65
CA SER A 81 -10.34 2.65 -1.36
C SER A 81 -8.83 2.59 -1.34
N VAL A 82 -8.29 1.78 -0.43
CA VAL A 82 -6.88 1.42 -0.39
C VAL A 82 -6.77 -0.06 -0.71
N PHE A 83 -6.05 -0.39 -1.77
CA PHE A 83 -5.81 -1.77 -2.20
C PHE A 83 -4.35 -2.12 -1.97
N SER A 84 -4.11 -3.24 -1.31
CA SER A 84 -2.79 -3.84 -1.25
C SER A 84 -2.83 -5.21 -1.91
N GLY A 85 -2.03 -5.38 -2.96
CA GLY A 85 -1.72 -6.68 -3.52
C GLY A 85 -0.50 -7.26 -2.83
N VAL A 86 -0.55 -8.53 -2.49
CA VAL A 86 0.54 -9.24 -1.81
C VAL A 86 0.87 -10.51 -2.58
N CYS A 87 2.17 -10.74 -2.76
CA CYS A 87 2.69 -11.98 -3.32
C CYS A 87 3.68 -12.60 -2.32
N VAL A 88 3.41 -13.82 -1.92
CA VAL A 88 4.33 -14.64 -1.14
C VAL A 88 4.87 -15.74 -2.05
N LYS A 89 6.14 -15.64 -2.40
CA LYS A 89 6.80 -16.58 -3.28
C LYS A 89 7.79 -17.43 -2.49
N THR A 90 7.63 -18.75 -2.55
CA THR A 90 8.56 -19.72 -2.04
C THR A 90 9.21 -20.48 -3.20
N PRO A 91 10.24 -21.34 -2.98
CA PRO A 91 10.79 -22.17 -4.05
C PRO A 91 9.74 -23.01 -4.78
N ASP A 92 8.69 -23.45 -4.07
CA ASP A 92 7.69 -24.39 -4.58
C ASP A 92 6.34 -23.75 -4.91
N LYS A 93 6.03 -22.58 -4.36
CA LYS A 93 4.69 -21.95 -4.44
C LYS A 93 4.76 -20.46 -4.65
N GLU A 94 3.69 -19.93 -5.24
CA GLU A 94 3.41 -18.51 -5.32
C GLU A 94 1.97 -18.28 -4.84
N VAL A 95 1.78 -17.61 -3.71
CA VAL A 95 0.47 -17.31 -3.14
C VAL A 95 0.22 -15.82 -3.22
N THR A 96 -0.92 -15.44 -3.76
CA THR A 96 -1.28 -14.03 -3.95
C THR A 96 -2.62 -13.73 -3.33
N PHE A 97 -2.78 -12.50 -2.85
CA PHE A 97 -4.08 -11.99 -2.40
C PHE A 97 -4.13 -10.47 -2.51
N VAL A 98 -5.34 -9.93 -2.46
CA VAL A 98 -5.62 -8.49 -2.42
C VAL A 98 -6.44 -8.19 -1.17
N GLU A 99 -6.11 -7.12 -0.49
CA GLU A 99 -6.88 -6.57 0.62
C GLU A 99 -7.38 -5.17 0.27
N GLU A 100 -8.65 -4.90 0.56
CA GLU A 100 -9.25 -3.58 0.38
C GLU A 100 -9.67 -3.01 1.72
N SER A 101 -9.36 -1.74 1.95
CA SER A 101 -9.86 -0.94 3.06
C SER A 101 -10.45 0.35 2.51
N LYS A 102 -11.38 0.95 3.24
CA LYS A 102 -11.98 2.23 2.85
C LYS A 102 -11.63 3.31 3.86
N VAL A 103 -11.33 4.49 3.36
CA VAL A 103 -10.90 5.63 4.16
C VAL A 103 -11.70 6.85 3.78
N LYS A 104 -12.17 7.60 4.78
CA LYS A 104 -12.81 8.88 4.56
C LYS A 104 -11.92 10.00 5.08
N PHE A 105 -11.65 10.98 4.22
CA PHE A 105 -10.94 12.19 4.59
C PHE A 105 -11.85 13.20 5.27
N ASN A 106 -11.29 13.95 6.19
CA ASN A 106 -11.90 15.22 6.66
C ASN A 106 -12.08 16.18 5.49
N ASP A 107 -13.04 17.11 5.62
CA ASP A 107 -13.10 18.29 4.77
C ASP A 107 -11.92 19.20 5.15
N LEU A 108 -11.01 19.37 4.21
CA LEU A 108 -9.77 20.12 4.43
C LEU A 108 -9.76 21.38 3.54
N ASN A 109 -9.42 22.53 4.14
CA ASN A 109 -9.16 23.73 3.37
C ASN A 109 -7.72 23.73 2.82
N GLU A 110 -7.42 24.64 1.93
CA GLU A 110 -6.10 24.69 1.27
C GLU A 110 -4.95 24.90 2.26
N GLU A 111 -5.12 25.73 3.27
CA GLU A 111 -4.11 25.98 4.30
C GLU A 111 -3.79 24.71 5.10
N GLN A 112 -4.81 23.97 5.52
CA GLN A 112 -4.65 22.71 6.23
C GLN A 112 -3.90 21.67 5.39
N ILE A 113 -4.19 21.59 4.10
CA ILE A 113 -3.54 20.67 3.16
C ILE A 113 -2.07 21.03 3.00
N ILE A 114 -1.76 22.31 2.78
CA ILE A 114 -0.39 22.80 2.62
C ILE A 114 0.41 22.56 3.88
N ASP A 115 -0.14 22.88 5.05
CA ASP A 115 0.53 22.65 6.34
C ASP A 115 0.81 21.18 6.58
N TYR A 116 -0.15 20.29 6.28
CA TYR A 116 0.04 18.84 6.39
C TYR A 116 1.18 18.35 5.49
N VAL A 117 1.16 18.70 4.21
CA VAL A 117 2.16 18.25 3.25
C VAL A 117 3.56 18.74 3.62
N LYS A 118 3.68 19.98 4.05
CA LYS A 118 4.97 20.55 4.47
C LYS A 118 5.51 19.91 5.75
N LYS A 119 4.62 19.57 6.69
CA LYS A 119 5.02 18.97 7.97
C LYS A 119 5.40 17.50 7.85
N TYR A 120 4.61 16.72 7.14
CA TYR A 120 4.76 15.26 7.10
C TYR A 120 5.46 14.75 5.84
N LEU A 121 5.55 15.54 4.79
CA LEU A 121 6.20 15.20 3.52
C LEU A 121 5.81 13.82 2.99
N PRO A 122 4.51 13.54 2.75
CA PRO A 122 4.02 12.21 2.36
C PRO A 122 4.28 11.90 0.88
N LEU A 123 5.48 12.16 0.39
CA LEU A 123 5.83 12.10 -1.04
C LEU A 123 6.03 10.67 -1.54
N ASP A 124 6.27 9.73 -0.64
CA ASP A 124 6.49 8.31 -0.91
C ASP A 124 5.28 7.43 -0.59
N LYS A 125 4.12 8.04 -0.33
CA LYS A 125 2.89 7.34 0.06
C LYS A 125 1.81 7.47 -0.99
N ALA A 126 1.15 6.35 -1.33
CA ALA A 126 -0.02 6.36 -2.20
C ALA A 126 -1.11 7.29 -1.62
N GLY A 127 -1.69 8.14 -2.47
CA GLY A 127 -2.71 9.12 -2.05
C GLY A 127 -2.17 10.29 -1.25
N SER A 128 -0.87 10.39 -1.06
CA SER A 128 -0.18 11.49 -0.35
C SER A 128 -0.49 11.60 1.13
N TYR A 129 -0.76 10.50 1.83
CA TYR A 129 -1.02 10.57 3.27
C TYR A 129 -0.56 9.33 4.02
N GLY A 130 -0.35 9.50 5.32
CA GLY A 130 -0.20 8.41 6.29
C GLY A 130 -1.34 8.43 7.29
N ILE A 131 -2.06 7.32 7.44
CA ILE A 131 -3.16 7.24 8.41
C ILE A 131 -2.66 7.46 9.84
N GLN A 132 -1.41 7.09 10.13
CA GLN A 132 -0.79 7.27 11.44
C GLN A 132 -0.60 8.76 11.81
N ASP A 133 -0.59 9.65 10.83
CA ASP A 133 -0.40 11.08 11.08
C ASP A 133 -1.59 11.73 11.79
N GLY A 134 -2.78 11.10 11.69
CA GLY A 134 -3.97 11.51 12.43
C GLY A 134 -4.60 12.85 12.02
N VAL A 135 -4.21 13.41 10.89
CA VAL A 135 -4.65 14.75 10.48
C VAL A 135 -5.73 14.71 9.41
N VAL A 136 -5.52 13.94 8.35
CA VAL A 136 -6.39 14.00 7.16
C VAL A 136 -7.53 12.99 7.20
N VAL A 137 -7.40 11.91 7.96
CA VAL A 137 -8.38 10.83 8.03
C VAL A 137 -9.43 11.09 9.09
N GLU A 138 -10.71 11.10 8.68
CA GLU A 138 -11.84 11.17 9.60
C GLU A 138 -12.16 9.80 10.20
N LYS A 139 -12.27 8.79 9.35
CA LYS A 139 -12.61 7.41 9.72
C LYS A 139 -12.21 6.42 8.63
N TYR A 140 -12.20 5.15 8.98
CA TYR A 140 -11.89 4.08 8.03
C TYR A 140 -12.72 2.82 8.30
N LEU A 141 -12.80 1.95 7.31
CA LEU A 141 -13.40 0.62 7.38
C LEU A 141 -12.39 -0.40 6.84
N GLY A 142 -12.26 -1.51 7.54
CA GLY A 142 -11.35 -2.59 7.16
C GLY A 142 -10.07 -2.62 7.98
N ASP A 143 -9.05 -3.24 7.44
CA ASP A 143 -7.77 -3.46 8.13
C ASP A 143 -6.91 -2.19 8.14
N PHE A 144 -6.59 -1.71 9.33
CA PHE A 144 -5.68 -0.57 9.54
C PHE A 144 -4.30 -0.82 8.94
N ASP A 145 -3.74 -2.01 9.15
CA ASP A 145 -2.41 -2.36 8.63
C ASP A 145 -2.36 -2.36 7.10
N ASN A 146 -3.48 -2.72 6.45
CA ASN A 146 -3.61 -2.60 5.00
C ASN A 146 -3.49 -1.13 4.55
N ILE A 147 -4.11 -0.21 5.28
CA ILE A 147 -4.04 1.23 4.96
C ILE A 147 -2.62 1.76 5.17
N VAL A 148 -1.92 1.25 6.17
CA VAL A 148 -0.49 1.57 6.40
C VAL A 148 0.39 1.07 5.24
N GLY A 149 0.01 -0.01 4.57
CA GLY A 149 0.69 -0.50 3.37
C GLY A 149 1.06 -1.98 3.37
N LEU A 150 0.73 -2.73 4.43
CA LEU A 150 0.94 -4.18 4.48
C LEU A 150 -0.16 -4.84 5.32
N PRO A 151 -1.04 -5.66 4.74
CA PRO A 151 -2.12 -6.34 5.47
C PRO A 151 -1.56 -7.50 6.32
N VAL A 152 -1.01 -7.16 7.48
CA VAL A 152 -0.24 -8.05 8.36
C VAL A 152 -1.05 -9.25 8.82
N LYS A 153 -2.33 -9.08 9.15
CA LYS A 153 -3.18 -10.17 9.62
C LYS A 153 -3.32 -11.27 8.56
N LYS A 154 -3.72 -10.88 7.37
CA LYS A 154 -3.93 -11.83 6.26
C LYS A 154 -2.60 -12.45 5.78
N LEU A 155 -1.53 -11.66 5.77
CA LEU A 155 -0.20 -12.17 5.47
C LEU A 155 0.23 -13.23 6.48
N ARG A 156 -0.02 -13.02 7.77
CA ARG A 156 0.28 -14.01 8.82
C ARG A 156 -0.48 -15.31 8.59
N ASP A 157 -1.75 -15.23 8.23
CA ASP A 157 -2.56 -16.41 7.94
C ASP A 157 -2.01 -17.19 6.74
N VAL A 158 -1.63 -16.52 5.67
CA VAL A 158 -1.00 -17.13 4.50
C VAL A 158 0.34 -17.80 4.86
N LEU A 159 1.18 -17.14 5.65
CA LEU A 159 2.46 -17.70 6.09
C LEU A 159 2.28 -18.95 6.97
N LYS A 160 1.22 -18.99 7.79
CA LYS A 160 0.87 -20.19 8.56
C LYS A 160 0.42 -21.34 7.66
N GLU A 161 -0.40 -21.06 6.64
CA GLU A 161 -0.87 -22.08 5.69
C GLU A 161 0.28 -22.73 4.92
N ILE A 162 1.32 -21.97 4.59
CA ILE A 162 2.52 -22.51 3.95
C ILE A 162 3.55 -23.06 4.95
N SER A 163 3.19 -23.16 6.23
CA SER A 163 4.01 -23.70 7.32
C SER A 163 5.33 -22.94 7.58
N TYR A 164 5.37 -21.66 7.25
CA TYR A 164 6.59 -20.84 7.44
C TYR A 164 6.64 -20.16 8.81
N VAL A 165 5.50 -19.79 9.39
CA VAL A 165 5.41 -19.24 10.76
C VAL A 165 4.49 -20.08 11.61
N LYS A 166 4.76 -20.12 12.91
CA LYS A 166 3.98 -20.89 13.89
C LYS A 166 2.83 -20.07 14.47
#